data_6bb0835b5a01d5fdd69b338fff3113de
#
_entry.id   6bb0835b5a01d5fdd69b338fff3113de
#
_cell.length_a   1.000
_cell.length_b   1.000
_cell.length_c   1.000
_cell.angle_alpha   90.00
_cell.angle_beta   90.00
_cell.angle_gamma   90.00
#
_symmetry.space_group_name_H-M   'P 1'
#
loop_
_entity.id
_entity.type
_entity.pdbx_description
1 polymer ?
#
loop_
_entity_poly.entity_id
_entity_poly.type
_entity_poly.pdbx_seq_one_letter_code
_entity_poly.pdbx_strand_id
1 'polypeptide(L)'
;KTKQKLRGGDTAPSFKVWITKAERMAYGPLNLKPWEFMNLSPMEYYKLAEGYELRTEIEDRKQAYFACLMTNVHIAGKRKLAVEDIMKQLHPMTLAKRKNEEKLFMEEFRQEGGEI
;
A
#
# COMPACT_ATOMS: atom_id res chain seq x y z
N LYS A 1 24.80 16.01 27.25
CA LYS A 1 23.46 15.65 27.66
C LYS A 1 22.43 16.14 26.69
N THR A 2 22.65 17.29 26.17
CA THR A 2 21.69 17.76 25.19
C THR A 2 21.78 17.04 23.89
N LYS A 3 22.85 16.36 23.69
CA LYS A 3 23.03 15.75 22.40
C LYS A 3 22.17 14.56 22.15
N GLN A 4 21.94 13.77 23.14
CA GLN A 4 21.18 12.58 22.82
C GLN A 4 19.76 12.91 22.50
N LYS A 5 19.20 13.94 23.09
CA LYS A 5 17.86 14.21 22.71
C LYS A 5 17.78 14.77 21.30
N LEU A 6 18.81 15.43 20.89
CA LEU A 6 18.83 15.89 19.49
C LEU A 6 18.76 14.72 18.55
N ARG A 7 19.55 13.71 18.83
CA ARG A 7 19.56 12.60 17.92
C ARG A 7 18.20 11.94 17.83
N GLY A 8 17.62 11.67 18.96
CA GLY A 8 16.34 11.01 18.95
C GLY A 8 15.29 11.81 18.26
N GLY A 9 15.28 13.10 18.50
CA GLY A 9 14.24 13.91 17.89
C GLY A 9 14.43 14.15 16.43
N ASP A 10 15.67 14.10 15.97
CA ASP A 10 15.93 14.47 14.60
C ASP A 10 15.68 13.37 13.61
N THR A 11 15.91 12.13 13.98
CA THR A 11 15.91 11.07 12.99
C THR A 11 14.64 10.29 12.91
N ALA A 12 13.83 10.28 13.94
CA ALA A 12 12.63 9.46 13.95
C ALA A 12 11.47 10.23 14.52
N PRO A 13 10.25 10.00 14.03
CA PRO A 13 9.09 10.61 14.64
C PRO A 13 8.93 10.10 16.07
N SER A 14 8.45 10.96 16.94
CA SER A 14 8.19 10.53 18.28
C SER A 14 7.06 9.49 18.29
N PHE A 15 7.00 8.74 19.39
CA PHE A 15 5.95 7.75 19.54
C PHE A 15 4.58 8.41 19.46
N LYS A 16 4.47 9.60 20.00
CA LYS A 16 3.21 10.31 19.98
C LYS A 16 2.75 10.59 18.57
N VAL A 17 3.66 11.02 17.70
CA VAL A 17 3.32 11.29 16.33
C VAL A 17 2.91 10.00 15.63
N TRP A 18 3.67 8.95 15.87
CA TRP A 18 3.37 7.67 15.25
C TRP A 18 2.01 7.14 15.69
N ILE A 19 1.73 7.20 16.98
CA ILE A 19 0.49 6.65 17.49
C ILE A 19 -0.71 7.43 16.96
N THR A 20 -0.57 8.74 16.80
CA THR A 20 -1.64 9.55 16.28
C THR A 20 -1.98 9.15 14.85
N LYS A 21 -0.96 8.95 14.05
CA LYS A 21 -1.18 8.51 12.67
C LYS A 21 -1.78 7.11 12.62
N ALA A 22 -1.27 6.24 13.48
CA ALA A 22 -1.77 4.88 13.51
C ALA A 22 -3.23 4.83 13.94
N GLU A 23 -3.62 5.69 14.87
CA GLU A 23 -5.00 5.73 15.31
C GLU A 23 -5.94 6.14 14.20
N ARG A 24 -5.52 7.08 13.39
CA ARG A 24 -6.35 7.50 12.26
C ARG A 24 -6.64 6.35 11.33
N MET A 25 -5.60 5.60 11.01
CA MET A 25 -5.75 4.45 10.14
C MET A 25 -6.57 3.37 10.83
N ALA A 26 -6.32 3.14 12.10
CA ALA A 26 -6.98 2.08 12.82
C ALA A 26 -8.47 2.33 12.97
N TYR A 27 -8.83 3.54 13.38
CA TYR A 27 -10.23 3.82 13.66
C TYR A 27 -11.02 4.13 12.40
N GLY A 28 -10.37 4.62 11.38
CA GLY A 28 -11.03 4.91 10.12
C GLY A 28 -11.02 3.73 9.18
N PRO A 29 -10.01 3.65 8.31
CA PRO A 29 -10.01 2.60 7.29
C PRO A 29 -10.09 1.19 7.83
N LEU A 30 -9.39 0.91 8.94
CA LEU A 30 -9.40 -0.45 9.49
C LEU A 30 -10.62 -0.73 10.35
N ASN A 31 -11.32 0.32 10.73
CA ASN A 31 -12.56 0.16 11.50
C ASN A 31 -12.36 -0.60 12.80
N LEU A 32 -11.23 -0.35 13.45
CA LEU A 32 -10.95 -0.95 14.73
C LEU A 32 -11.51 -0.09 15.85
N LYS A 33 -11.86 -0.73 16.95
CA LYS A 33 -12.26 -0.01 18.13
C LYS A 33 -11.03 0.23 19.00
N PRO A 34 -11.09 1.24 19.90
CA PRO A 34 -9.90 1.57 20.68
C PRO A 34 -9.30 0.39 21.42
N TRP A 35 -10.13 -0.45 22.00
CA TRP A 35 -9.58 -1.59 22.74
C TRP A 35 -8.98 -2.62 21.80
N GLU A 36 -9.51 -2.75 20.60
CA GLU A 36 -8.93 -3.65 19.62
C GLU A 36 -7.57 -3.17 19.18
N PHE A 37 -7.48 -1.86 18.92
CA PHE A 37 -6.22 -1.27 18.50
C PHE A 37 -5.15 -1.40 19.58
N MET A 38 -5.55 -1.17 20.82
CA MET A 38 -4.61 -1.23 21.93
C MET A 38 -4.05 -2.61 22.19
N ASN A 39 -4.76 -3.62 21.76
CA ASN A 39 -4.32 -5.00 21.94
C ASN A 39 -3.47 -5.51 20.79
N LEU A 40 -3.26 -4.71 19.77
CA LEU A 40 -2.45 -5.13 18.64
C LEU A 40 -0.99 -4.81 18.88
N SER A 41 -0.11 -5.71 18.44
CA SER A 41 1.29 -5.38 18.36
C SER A 41 1.53 -4.53 17.11
N PRO A 42 2.64 -3.78 17.07
CA PRO A 42 2.93 -3.01 15.85
C PRO A 42 2.97 -3.88 14.59
N MET A 43 3.49 -5.09 14.72
CA MET A 43 3.55 -5.98 13.56
C MET A 43 2.14 -6.34 13.09
N GLU A 44 1.26 -6.66 14.02
CA GLU A 44 -0.11 -7.00 13.67
C GLU A 44 -0.82 -5.81 13.04
N TYR A 45 -0.56 -4.62 13.57
CA TYR A 45 -1.14 -3.42 13.02
C TYR A 45 -0.71 -3.22 11.56
N TYR A 46 0.57 -3.39 11.29
CA TYR A 46 1.05 -3.21 9.93
C TYR A 46 0.49 -4.27 8.98
N LYS A 47 0.30 -5.46 9.46
CA LYS A 47 -0.31 -6.49 8.62
C LYS A 47 -1.75 -6.18 8.29
N LEU A 48 -2.47 -5.63 9.24
CA LEU A 48 -3.85 -5.22 8.98
C LEU A 48 -3.90 -4.07 7.98
N ALA A 49 -2.98 -3.11 8.12
CA ALA A 49 -2.94 -2.01 7.18
C ALA A 49 -2.60 -2.48 5.78
N GLU A 50 -1.69 -3.44 5.69
CA GLU A 50 -1.33 -4.02 4.41
C GLU A 50 -2.51 -4.73 3.77
N GLY A 51 -3.27 -5.45 4.58
CA GLY A 51 -4.47 -6.11 4.11
C GLY A 51 -5.51 -5.13 3.60
N TYR A 52 -5.62 -4.00 4.28
CA TYR A 52 -6.54 -2.98 3.82
C TYR A 52 -6.13 -2.44 2.44
N GLU A 53 -4.84 -2.22 2.25
CA GLU A 53 -4.37 -1.75 0.96
C GLU A 53 -4.66 -2.74 -0.15
N LEU A 54 -4.45 -4.02 0.13
CA LEU A 54 -4.77 -5.06 -0.84
C LEU A 54 -6.25 -5.07 -1.18
N ARG A 55 -7.06 -4.97 -0.15
CA ARG A 55 -8.51 -5.00 -0.35
C ARG A 55 -8.96 -3.81 -1.19
N THR A 56 -8.39 -2.65 -0.90
CA THR A 56 -8.71 -1.45 -1.65
C THR A 56 -8.31 -1.58 -3.10
N GLU A 57 -7.14 -2.14 -3.34
CA GLU A 57 -6.68 -2.33 -4.71
C GLU A 57 -7.61 -3.25 -5.48
N ILE A 58 -8.04 -4.33 -4.83
CA ILE A 58 -8.95 -5.26 -5.48
C ILE A 58 -10.27 -4.59 -5.83
N GLU A 59 -10.80 -3.81 -4.90
CA GLU A 59 -12.05 -3.11 -5.16
C GLU A 59 -11.89 -2.10 -6.28
N ASP A 60 -10.80 -1.37 -6.26
CA ASP A 60 -10.57 -0.38 -7.30
C ASP A 60 -10.39 -1.03 -8.66
N ARG A 61 -9.77 -2.19 -8.70
CA ARG A 61 -9.61 -2.91 -9.96
C ARG A 61 -10.95 -3.37 -10.50
N LYS A 62 -11.84 -3.80 -9.63
CA LYS A 62 -13.17 -4.18 -10.04
C LYS A 62 -13.92 -2.99 -10.63
N GLN A 63 -13.84 -1.86 -9.93
CA GLN A 63 -14.51 -0.67 -10.43
C GLN A 63 -13.91 -0.19 -11.72
N ALA A 64 -12.60 -0.27 -11.85
CA ALA A 64 -11.93 0.12 -13.09
C ALA A 64 -12.37 -0.78 -14.25
N TYR A 65 -12.55 -2.05 -13.96
CA TYR A 65 -13.00 -2.98 -14.98
C TYR A 65 -14.36 -2.58 -15.53
N PHE A 66 -15.29 -2.29 -14.63
CA PHE A 66 -16.63 -1.89 -15.06
C PHE A 66 -16.62 -0.53 -15.75
N ALA A 67 -15.80 0.39 -15.26
CA ALA A 67 -15.67 1.68 -15.89
C ALA A 67 -15.18 1.53 -17.33
N CYS A 68 -14.21 0.65 -17.52
CA CYS A 68 -13.68 0.39 -18.86
C CYS A 68 -14.74 -0.21 -19.76
N LEU A 69 -15.50 -1.16 -19.24
CA LEU A 69 -16.56 -1.77 -20.02
C LEU A 69 -17.55 -0.72 -20.51
N MET A 70 -18.00 0.13 -19.61
CA MET A 70 -18.98 1.13 -19.96
C MET A 70 -18.42 2.19 -20.89
N THR A 71 -17.19 2.59 -20.64
CA THR A 71 -16.58 3.63 -21.45
C THR A 71 -16.28 3.13 -22.87
N ASN A 72 -15.73 1.91 -22.95
CA ASN A 72 -15.28 1.41 -24.24
C ASN A 72 -16.43 1.12 -25.19
N VAL A 73 -17.63 0.95 -24.66
CA VAL A 73 -18.79 0.79 -25.51
C VAL A 73 -19.01 2.03 -26.37
N HIS A 74 -18.65 3.19 -25.83
CA HIS A 74 -18.86 4.45 -26.54
C HIS A 74 -17.66 4.91 -27.34
N ILE A 75 -16.54 4.21 -27.23
CA ILE A 75 -15.34 4.61 -27.96
C ILE A 75 -15.28 3.85 -29.27
N ALA A 76 -15.29 4.59 -30.37
CA ALA A 76 -15.32 3.99 -31.67
C ALA A 76 -13.95 3.74 -32.28
N GLY A 77 -12.89 4.18 -31.61
CA GLY A 77 -11.57 4.07 -32.18
C GLY A 77 -10.85 2.81 -31.75
N LYS A 78 -9.61 2.72 -32.15
CA LYS A 78 -8.76 1.61 -31.80
C LYS A 78 -8.25 1.73 -30.39
N ARG A 79 -8.21 2.93 -29.88
CA ARG A 79 -7.62 3.19 -28.58
C ARG A 79 -8.68 3.07 -27.52
N LYS A 80 -8.71 1.96 -26.88
CA LYS A 80 -9.67 1.71 -25.82
C LYS A 80 -9.02 1.85 -24.47
N LEU A 81 -9.84 2.19 -23.49
CA LEU A 81 -9.37 2.36 -22.14
C LEU A 81 -9.10 0.98 -21.53
N ALA A 82 -7.94 0.84 -20.91
CA ALA A 82 -7.57 -0.41 -20.26
C ALA A 82 -7.62 -0.25 -18.77
N VAL A 83 -7.86 -1.36 -18.08
CA VAL A 83 -7.91 -1.34 -16.62
C VAL A 83 -6.62 -0.79 -16.04
N GLU A 84 -5.49 -1.15 -16.63
CA GLU A 84 -4.22 -0.69 -16.12
C GLU A 84 -4.05 0.81 -16.23
N ASP A 85 -4.67 1.44 -17.21
CA ASP A 85 -4.60 2.88 -17.34
C ASP A 85 -5.23 3.57 -16.14
N ILE A 86 -6.33 3.02 -15.66
CA ILE A 86 -7.00 3.57 -14.49
C ILE A 86 -6.22 3.23 -13.24
N MET A 87 -5.75 2.00 -13.14
CA MET A 87 -5.04 1.56 -11.96
C MET A 87 -3.74 2.32 -11.77
N LYS A 88 -3.09 2.69 -12.85
CA LYS A 88 -1.87 3.48 -12.76
C LYS A 88 -2.11 4.79 -12.05
N GLN A 89 -3.25 5.39 -12.27
CA GLN A 89 -3.55 6.66 -11.65
C GLN A 89 -4.00 6.51 -10.22
N LEU A 90 -4.71 5.43 -9.93
CA LEU A 90 -5.19 5.21 -8.58
C LEU A 90 -4.10 4.68 -7.65
N HIS A 91 -3.24 3.84 -8.18
CA HIS A 91 -2.24 3.17 -7.34
C HIS A 91 -0.86 3.17 -8.01
N PRO A 92 -0.30 4.35 -8.27
CA PRO A 92 1.01 4.39 -8.93
C PRO A 92 2.10 3.76 -8.07
N MET A 93 2.03 3.94 -6.76
CA MET A 93 3.03 3.36 -5.88
C MET A 93 2.95 1.84 -5.87
N THR A 94 1.74 1.33 -6.00
CA THR A 94 1.56 -0.11 -6.01
C THR A 94 2.28 -0.76 -7.17
N LEU A 95 2.21 -0.13 -8.33
CA LEU A 95 2.89 -0.67 -9.50
C LEU A 95 4.40 -0.62 -9.33
N ALA A 96 4.91 0.50 -8.81
CA ALA A 96 6.33 0.61 -8.57
C ALA A 96 6.79 -0.42 -7.55
N LYS A 97 5.97 -0.63 -6.55
CA LYS A 97 6.28 -1.62 -5.52
C LYS A 97 6.40 -3.01 -6.11
N ARG A 98 5.46 -3.36 -6.97
CA ARG A 98 5.50 -4.68 -7.60
C ARG A 98 6.77 -4.90 -8.39
N LYS A 99 7.17 -3.88 -9.13
CA LYS A 99 8.39 -3.99 -9.90
C LYS A 99 9.59 -4.16 -9.01
N ASN A 100 9.62 -3.44 -7.90
CA ASN A 100 10.70 -3.58 -6.95
C ASN A 100 10.75 -4.97 -6.35
N GLU A 101 9.61 -5.47 -5.97
CA GLU A 101 9.52 -6.79 -5.37
C GLU A 101 9.94 -7.86 -6.35
N GLU A 102 9.55 -7.68 -7.60
CA GLU A 102 9.95 -8.60 -8.64
C GLU A 102 11.47 -8.63 -8.80
N LYS A 103 12.06 -7.45 -8.81
CA LYS A 103 13.50 -7.34 -8.92
C LYS A 103 14.20 -8.01 -7.76
N LEU A 104 13.72 -7.73 -6.56
CA LEU A 104 14.31 -8.32 -5.37
C LEU A 104 14.20 -9.84 -5.40
N PHE A 105 13.06 -10.34 -5.81
CA PHE A 105 12.86 -11.77 -5.89
C PHE A 105 13.83 -12.40 -6.88
N MET A 106 13.99 -11.76 -8.03
CA MET A 106 14.91 -12.28 -9.03
C MET A 106 16.35 -12.27 -8.54
N GLU A 107 16.71 -11.23 -7.81
CA GLU A 107 18.05 -11.15 -7.26
C GLU A 107 18.31 -12.24 -6.22
N GLU A 108 17.34 -12.43 -5.35
CA GLU A 108 17.47 -13.48 -4.35
C GLU A 108 17.57 -14.86 -4.99
N PHE A 109 16.73 -15.06 -5.99
CA PHE A 109 16.74 -16.33 -6.71
C PHE A 109 18.10 -16.59 -7.34
N ARG A 110 18.67 -15.55 -7.92
CA ARG A 110 19.98 -15.68 -8.55
C ARG A 110 21.06 -15.93 -7.53
N GLN A 111 20.99 -15.28 -6.39
CA GLN A 111 22.00 -15.44 -5.36
C GLN A 111 21.97 -16.83 -4.76
N GLU A 112 20.81 -17.45 -4.73
CA GLU A 112 20.69 -18.78 -4.18
C GLU A 112 21.07 -19.86 -5.18
N GLY A 113 21.64 -19.46 -6.30
CA GLY A 113 22.08 -20.43 -7.27
C GLY A 113 21.06 -20.78 -8.32
N GLY A 114 19.97 -20.05 -8.37
CA GLY A 114 18.99 -20.29 -9.40
C GLY A 114 19.51 -19.92 -10.76
N GLU A 115 18.92 -20.51 -11.78
CA GLU A 115 19.31 -20.23 -13.15
C GLU A 115 18.13 -19.69 -13.91
N ILE A 116 18.41 -18.73 -14.73
CA ILE A 116 17.36 -18.05 -15.47
C ILE A 116 17.33 -18.39 -16.93
#